data_5db77b9908861bc84113510d4dedc1b4
#
_entry.id   5db77b9908861bc84113510d4dedc1b4
#
_cell.length_a   1.000
_cell.length_b   1.000
_cell.length_c   1.000
_cell.angle_alpha   90.00
_cell.angle_beta   90.00
_cell.angle_gamma   90.00
#
_symmetry.space_group_name_H-M   'P 1'
#
loop_
_entity.id
_entity.type
_entity.pdbx_description
1 polymer ?
#
loop_
_entity_poly.entity_id
_entity_poly.type
_entity_poly.pdbx_seq_one_letter_code
_entity_poly.pdbx_strand_id
1 'polypeptide(L)'
;MDEKRIREALKDKQRIVLKIGSSSIIHEETGGADYRKLETLVRIICDLKNQGKDVILVSSGAIGVGFEMLGLRHKPKTVSLKQACAAIGQGQLMMIYQKLFMEYNHMAAQVLLTFDAITDPERRRNAENTLNELLQQGVIPVVNENDTVATEEIEFGDNDTMSAIVAHLIKADLLILLTDIDGFYTDDPHKNPEAKKLTLVETIDDTMKNMAKDAVTNYGTG
;
A
#
# COMPACT_ATOMS: atom_id res chain seq x y z
N MET A 1 -14.84 9.57 22.92
CA MET A 1 -15.45 10.31 21.77
C MET A 1 -16.35 9.30 21.03
N ASP A 2 -17.50 9.71 20.46
CA ASP A 2 -18.40 8.79 19.75
C ASP A 2 -17.74 8.34 18.43
N GLU A 3 -17.61 7.02 18.19
CA GLU A 3 -17.01 6.43 16.98
C GLU A 3 -17.64 7.01 15.70
N LYS A 4 -18.95 7.19 15.68
CA LYS A 4 -19.66 7.76 14.53
C LYS A 4 -19.17 9.17 14.20
N ARG A 5 -18.95 10.00 15.20
CA ARG A 5 -18.44 11.36 15.03
C ARG A 5 -17.03 11.41 14.47
N ILE A 6 -16.18 10.46 14.93
CA ILE A 6 -14.79 10.35 14.42
C ILE A 6 -14.81 9.92 12.96
N ARG A 7 -15.63 8.91 12.60
CA ARG A 7 -15.79 8.46 11.22
C ARG A 7 -16.34 9.57 10.31
N GLU A 8 -17.28 10.37 10.78
CA GLU A 8 -17.79 11.53 10.05
C GLU A 8 -16.69 12.57 9.77
N ALA A 9 -15.82 12.83 10.72
CA ALA A 9 -14.70 13.78 10.56
C ALA A 9 -13.63 13.31 9.53
N LEU A 10 -13.59 12.02 9.18
CA LEU A 10 -12.69 11.53 8.11
C LEU A 10 -13.06 12.06 6.73
N LYS A 11 -14.33 12.45 6.51
CA LYS A 11 -14.79 13.02 5.24
C LYS A 11 -14.13 14.35 4.91
N ASP A 12 -13.71 15.10 5.92
CA ASP A 12 -13.11 16.43 5.78
C ASP A 12 -11.59 16.36 5.49
N LYS A 13 -11.01 15.18 5.55
CA LYS A 13 -9.58 14.99 5.28
C LYS A 13 -9.27 15.25 3.81
N GLN A 14 -8.22 16.02 3.54
CA GLN A 14 -7.87 16.51 2.21
C GLN A 14 -6.76 15.70 1.57
N ARG A 15 -5.73 15.33 2.34
CA ARG A 15 -4.58 14.60 1.83
C ARG A 15 -4.56 13.18 2.38
N ILE A 16 -4.78 12.21 1.50
CA ILE A 16 -5.06 10.82 1.87
C ILE A 16 -4.01 9.90 1.26
N VAL A 17 -3.45 9.03 2.07
CA VAL A 17 -2.65 7.89 1.61
C VAL A 17 -3.48 6.62 1.76
N LEU A 18 -3.60 5.87 0.67
CA LEU A 18 -4.23 4.56 0.65
C LEU A 18 -3.16 3.50 0.45
N LYS A 19 -3.07 2.53 1.34
CA LYS A 19 -2.21 1.35 1.15
C LYS A 19 -3.07 0.14 0.80
N ILE A 20 -2.63 -0.63 -0.20
CA ILE A 20 -3.26 -1.91 -0.54
C ILE A 20 -2.23 -3.03 -0.55
N GLY A 21 -2.54 -4.11 0.16
CA GLY A 21 -1.72 -5.31 0.23
C GLY A 21 -1.84 -6.21 -1.00
N SER A 22 -0.85 -7.06 -1.22
CA SER A 22 -0.83 -8.03 -2.34
C SER A 22 -2.00 -9.01 -2.28
N SER A 23 -2.38 -9.51 -1.11
CA SER A 23 -3.53 -10.39 -0.90
C SER A 23 -4.85 -9.79 -1.37
N SER A 24 -4.96 -8.45 -1.36
CA SER A 24 -6.16 -7.74 -1.79
C SER A 24 -6.28 -7.57 -3.30
N ILE A 25 -5.17 -7.60 -4.05
CA ILE A 25 -5.15 -7.32 -5.51
C ILE A 25 -4.68 -8.49 -6.37
N ILE A 26 -4.32 -9.60 -5.76
CA ILE A 26 -3.86 -10.82 -6.41
C ILE A 26 -4.83 -11.95 -6.07
N HIS A 27 -5.22 -12.74 -7.06
CA HIS A 27 -5.97 -13.97 -6.84
C HIS A 27 -5.07 -15.02 -6.19
N GLU A 28 -5.46 -15.54 -5.03
CA GLU A 28 -4.68 -16.55 -4.29
C GLU A 28 -4.41 -17.81 -5.08
N GLU A 29 -5.39 -18.26 -5.84
CA GLU A 29 -5.33 -19.53 -6.58
C GLU A 29 -4.46 -19.44 -7.83
N THR A 30 -4.50 -18.32 -8.54
CA THR A 30 -3.86 -18.18 -9.86
C THR A 30 -2.60 -17.30 -9.82
N GLY A 31 -2.45 -16.45 -8.80
CA GLY A 31 -1.40 -15.43 -8.75
C GLY A 31 -1.66 -14.22 -9.66
N GLY A 32 -2.75 -14.24 -10.43
CA GLY A 32 -3.10 -13.17 -11.34
C GLY A 32 -3.71 -11.94 -10.66
N ALA A 33 -3.63 -10.78 -11.33
CA ALA A 33 -4.22 -9.56 -10.84
C ALA A 33 -5.76 -9.65 -10.76
N ASP A 34 -6.33 -9.27 -9.61
CA ASP A 34 -7.78 -9.13 -9.44
C ASP A 34 -8.25 -7.80 -10.01
N TYR A 35 -8.57 -7.81 -11.30
CA TYR A 35 -9.01 -6.62 -12.03
C TYR A 35 -10.27 -5.99 -11.45
N ARG A 36 -11.18 -6.76 -10.88
CA ARG A 36 -12.41 -6.24 -10.26
C ARG A 36 -12.09 -5.40 -9.02
N LYS A 37 -11.19 -5.89 -8.17
CA LYS A 37 -10.77 -5.13 -6.98
C LYS A 37 -9.94 -3.91 -7.36
N LEU A 38 -9.03 -4.06 -8.33
CA LEU A 38 -8.23 -2.94 -8.85
C LEU A 38 -9.09 -1.83 -9.46
N GLU A 39 -10.09 -2.19 -10.29
CA GLU A 39 -11.03 -1.22 -10.87
C GLU A 39 -11.85 -0.51 -9.78
N THR A 40 -12.37 -1.27 -8.80
CA THR A 40 -13.13 -0.69 -7.69
C THR A 40 -12.28 0.31 -6.89
N LEU A 41 -11.02 -0.04 -6.59
CA LEU A 41 -10.09 0.85 -5.90
C LEU A 41 -9.82 2.12 -6.71
N VAL A 42 -9.49 1.97 -7.99
CA VAL A 42 -9.19 3.10 -8.89
C VAL A 42 -10.39 4.04 -8.98
N ARG A 43 -11.60 3.51 -9.15
CA ARG A 43 -12.82 4.31 -9.20
C ARG A 43 -13.01 5.14 -7.92
N ILE A 44 -12.82 4.54 -6.75
CA ILE A 44 -12.91 5.25 -5.46
C ILE A 44 -11.85 6.35 -5.37
N ILE A 45 -10.62 6.09 -5.80
CA ILE A 45 -9.55 7.09 -5.82
C ILE A 45 -9.91 8.26 -6.75
N CYS A 46 -10.43 7.96 -7.94
CA CYS A 46 -10.88 8.97 -8.89
C CYS A 46 -12.02 9.83 -8.32
N ASP A 47 -12.99 9.22 -7.63
CA ASP A 47 -14.07 9.94 -6.97
C ASP A 47 -13.54 10.90 -5.88
N LEU A 48 -12.55 10.47 -5.09
CA LEU A 48 -11.88 11.34 -4.11
C LEU A 48 -11.13 12.49 -4.79
N LYS A 49 -10.42 12.21 -5.90
CA LYS A 49 -9.74 13.26 -6.70
C LYS A 49 -10.73 14.27 -7.25
N ASN A 50 -11.87 13.82 -7.77
CA ASN A 50 -12.93 14.70 -8.29
C ASN A 50 -13.58 15.57 -7.20
N GLN A 51 -13.48 15.16 -5.92
CA GLN A 51 -13.86 15.98 -4.77
C GLN A 51 -12.77 17.00 -4.38
N GLY A 52 -11.68 17.11 -5.13
CA GLY A 52 -10.58 18.04 -4.86
C GLY A 52 -9.56 17.53 -3.83
N LYS A 53 -9.60 16.25 -3.47
CA LYS A 53 -8.65 15.67 -2.49
C LYS A 53 -7.35 15.26 -3.17
N ASP A 54 -6.26 15.36 -2.43
CA ASP A 54 -4.98 14.76 -2.79
C ASP A 54 -4.96 13.29 -2.39
N VAL A 55 -4.70 12.40 -3.33
CA VAL A 55 -4.68 10.96 -3.05
C VAL A 55 -3.40 10.34 -3.56
N ILE A 56 -2.73 9.56 -2.71
CA ILE A 56 -1.57 8.73 -3.05
C ILE A 56 -1.96 7.27 -2.80
N LEU A 57 -1.61 6.41 -3.73
CA LEU A 57 -1.75 4.97 -3.59
C LEU A 57 -0.39 4.34 -3.30
N VAL A 58 -0.26 3.60 -2.20
CA VAL A 58 0.87 2.71 -1.92
C VAL A 58 0.42 1.28 -2.23
N SER A 59 1.02 0.67 -3.25
CA SER A 59 0.56 -0.62 -3.77
C SER A 59 1.63 -1.69 -3.64
N SER A 60 1.25 -2.82 -3.11
CA SER A 60 2.03 -4.07 -3.18
C SER A 60 1.67 -4.88 -4.44
N GLY A 61 2.21 -6.09 -4.54
CA GLY A 61 1.77 -7.09 -5.51
C GLY A 61 2.66 -7.26 -6.73
N ALA A 62 3.73 -6.46 -6.89
CA ALA A 62 4.63 -6.56 -8.03
C ALA A 62 5.27 -7.97 -8.17
N ILE A 63 5.77 -8.55 -7.07
CA ILE A 63 6.36 -9.89 -7.08
C ILE A 63 5.32 -10.94 -7.52
N GLY A 64 4.08 -10.85 -7.03
CA GLY A 64 3.01 -11.77 -7.39
C GLY A 64 2.66 -11.71 -8.87
N VAL A 65 2.46 -10.52 -9.41
CA VAL A 65 2.19 -10.31 -10.84
C VAL A 65 3.34 -10.83 -11.70
N GLY A 66 4.59 -10.55 -11.33
CA GLY A 66 5.76 -11.05 -12.07
C GLY A 66 5.92 -12.57 -11.98
N PHE A 67 5.58 -13.16 -10.85
CA PHE A 67 5.55 -14.62 -10.67
C PHE A 67 4.59 -15.29 -11.66
N GLU A 68 3.38 -14.75 -11.81
CA GLU A 68 2.38 -15.23 -12.77
C GLU A 68 2.89 -15.07 -14.22
N MET A 69 3.39 -13.86 -14.55
CA MET A 69 3.87 -13.57 -15.91
C MET A 69 5.01 -14.49 -16.37
N LEU A 70 5.86 -14.92 -15.43
CA LEU A 70 6.93 -15.89 -15.70
C LEU A 70 6.43 -17.32 -15.78
N GLY A 71 5.17 -17.60 -15.48
CA GLY A 71 4.59 -18.94 -15.48
C GLY A 71 5.27 -19.90 -14.50
N LEU A 72 5.77 -19.38 -13.39
CA LEU A 72 6.50 -20.18 -12.40
C LEU A 72 5.53 -21.09 -11.64
N ARG A 73 5.94 -22.35 -11.42
CA ARG A 73 5.12 -23.34 -10.70
C ARG A 73 5.15 -23.19 -9.19
N HIS A 74 6.21 -22.57 -8.68
CA HIS A 74 6.44 -22.40 -7.24
C HIS A 74 6.86 -20.97 -6.95
N LYS A 75 6.44 -20.45 -5.79
CA LYS A 75 6.80 -19.11 -5.31
C LYS A 75 8.33 -18.92 -5.30
N PRO A 76 8.81 -17.73 -5.67
CA PRO A 76 10.24 -17.44 -5.70
C PRO A 76 10.81 -17.51 -4.28
N LYS A 77 11.85 -18.36 -4.09
CA LYS A 77 12.49 -18.56 -2.80
C LYS A 77 13.77 -17.75 -2.64
N THR A 78 14.48 -17.47 -3.74
CA THR A 78 15.71 -16.70 -3.71
C THR A 78 15.44 -15.21 -3.88
N VAL A 79 16.26 -14.38 -3.24
CA VAL A 79 16.19 -12.92 -3.37
C VAL A 79 16.24 -12.49 -4.83
N SER A 80 17.21 -13.01 -5.60
CA SER A 80 17.37 -12.68 -7.02
C SER A 80 16.13 -13.02 -7.86
N LEU A 81 15.45 -14.13 -7.58
CA LEU A 81 14.21 -14.47 -8.30
C LEU A 81 13.04 -13.60 -7.87
N LYS A 82 12.94 -13.22 -6.59
CA LYS A 82 11.96 -12.25 -6.12
C LYS A 82 12.18 -10.88 -6.79
N GLN A 83 13.42 -10.40 -6.85
CA GLN A 83 13.81 -9.16 -7.53
C GLN A 83 13.45 -9.20 -9.03
N ALA A 84 13.73 -10.31 -9.71
CA ALA A 84 13.35 -10.49 -11.11
C ALA A 84 11.83 -10.47 -11.31
N CYS A 85 11.08 -11.16 -10.45
CA CYS A 85 9.62 -11.09 -10.44
C CYS A 85 9.12 -9.65 -10.19
N ALA A 86 9.70 -8.95 -9.21
CA ALA A 86 9.33 -7.56 -8.93
C ALA A 86 9.58 -6.65 -10.13
N ALA A 87 10.72 -6.77 -10.81
CA ALA A 87 11.06 -5.97 -11.99
C ALA A 87 10.03 -6.16 -13.12
N ILE A 88 9.63 -7.39 -13.39
CA ILE A 88 8.64 -7.71 -14.42
C ILE A 88 7.24 -7.26 -13.99
N GLY A 89 6.86 -7.63 -12.78
CA GLY A 89 5.51 -7.40 -12.29
C GLY A 89 5.22 -5.93 -11.99
N GLN A 90 6.21 -5.15 -11.57
CA GLN A 90 6.04 -3.71 -11.34
C GLN A 90 5.66 -2.99 -12.63
N GLY A 91 6.31 -3.32 -13.74
CA GLY A 91 5.97 -2.74 -15.05
C GLY A 91 4.53 -3.08 -15.45
N GLN A 92 4.13 -4.35 -15.28
CA GLN A 92 2.77 -4.80 -15.60
C GLN A 92 1.72 -4.18 -14.69
N LEU A 93 1.98 -4.15 -13.38
CA LEU A 93 1.07 -3.56 -12.39
C LEU A 93 0.87 -2.08 -12.67
N MET A 94 1.94 -1.34 -13.00
CA MET A 94 1.84 0.07 -13.34
C MET A 94 1.04 0.29 -14.63
N MET A 95 1.21 -0.58 -15.64
CA MET A 95 0.42 -0.55 -16.86
C MET A 95 -1.08 -0.73 -16.58
N ILE A 96 -1.43 -1.64 -15.67
CA ILE A 96 -2.82 -1.86 -15.25
C ILE A 96 -3.38 -0.60 -14.60
N TYR A 97 -2.67 -0.03 -13.62
CA TYR A 97 -3.11 1.20 -12.95
C TYR A 97 -3.27 2.37 -13.93
N GLN A 98 -2.28 2.62 -14.78
CA GLN A 98 -2.36 3.70 -15.77
C GLN A 98 -3.57 3.54 -16.67
N LYS A 99 -3.82 2.34 -17.18
CA LYS A 99 -4.98 2.06 -18.03
C LYS A 99 -6.29 2.34 -17.28
N LEU A 100 -6.42 1.84 -16.06
CA LEU A 100 -7.65 2.02 -15.26
C LEU A 100 -7.87 3.50 -14.89
N PHE A 101 -6.83 4.23 -14.49
CA PHE A 101 -6.95 5.67 -14.19
C PHE A 101 -7.31 6.50 -15.43
N MET A 102 -6.78 6.14 -16.60
CA MET A 102 -7.09 6.81 -17.85
C MET A 102 -8.57 6.69 -18.25
N GLU A 103 -9.24 5.57 -17.93
CA GLU A 103 -10.69 5.42 -18.17
C GLU A 103 -11.54 6.47 -17.41
N TYR A 104 -10.99 7.03 -16.32
CA TYR A 104 -11.61 8.09 -15.52
C TYR A 104 -10.97 9.48 -15.77
N ASN A 105 -10.18 9.64 -16.85
CA ASN A 105 -9.44 10.87 -17.19
C ASN A 105 -8.48 11.36 -16.09
N HIS A 106 -7.89 10.44 -15.34
CA HIS A 106 -6.85 10.74 -14.37
C HIS A 106 -5.50 10.18 -14.82
N MET A 107 -4.43 10.89 -14.46
CA MET A 107 -3.05 10.46 -14.72
C MET A 107 -2.45 9.84 -13.46
N ALA A 108 -1.78 8.72 -13.60
CA ALA A 108 -1.01 8.08 -12.55
C ALA A 108 0.48 8.07 -12.86
N ALA A 109 1.32 8.32 -11.86
CA ALA A 109 2.77 8.29 -11.97
C ALA A 109 3.37 7.26 -11.02
N GLN A 110 4.32 6.47 -11.52
CA GLN A 110 5.09 5.55 -10.69
C GLN A 110 6.11 6.30 -9.85
N VAL A 111 6.17 5.99 -8.55
CA VAL A 111 7.22 6.42 -7.64
C VAL A 111 7.76 5.20 -6.91
N LEU A 112 9.04 4.87 -7.10
CA LEU A 112 9.70 3.77 -6.42
C LEU A 112 10.63 4.34 -5.34
N LEU A 113 10.41 3.91 -4.11
CA LEU A 113 11.18 4.32 -2.95
C LEU A 113 11.94 3.13 -2.37
N THR A 114 12.99 3.43 -1.63
CA THR A 114 13.69 2.49 -0.77
C THR A 114 13.62 3.02 0.67
N PHE A 115 13.84 2.18 1.66
CA PHE A 115 13.70 2.55 3.08
C PHE A 115 14.62 3.71 3.48
N ASP A 116 15.77 3.83 2.83
CA ASP A 116 16.72 4.93 3.02
C ASP A 116 16.20 6.30 2.54
N ALA A 117 15.07 6.34 1.83
CA ALA A 117 14.36 7.59 1.54
C ALA A 117 13.94 8.37 2.80
N ILE A 118 13.94 7.72 3.98
CA ILE A 118 13.70 8.41 5.25
C ILE A 118 15.00 8.80 5.94
N THR A 119 15.98 7.92 5.92
CA THR A 119 17.21 8.04 6.72
C THR A 119 18.23 8.99 6.10
N ASP A 120 18.22 9.07 4.76
CA ASP A 120 19.06 10.01 4.00
C ASP A 120 18.32 11.34 3.78
N PRO A 121 18.82 12.48 4.31
CA PRO A 121 18.14 13.76 4.21
C PRO A 121 17.96 14.29 2.78
N GLU A 122 18.86 13.94 1.86
CA GLU A 122 18.79 14.37 0.47
C GLU A 122 17.72 13.55 -0.27
N ARG A 123 17.75 12.23 -0.14
CA ARG A 123 16.74 11.34 -0.74
C ARG A 123 15.35 11.64 -0.21
N ARG A 124 15.23 11.87 1.10
CA ARG A 124 13.97 12.28 1.74
C ARG A 124 13.41 13.55 1.10
N ARG A 125 14.22 14.59 0.97
CA ARG A 125 13.80 15.86 0.35
C ARG A 125 13.41 15.68 -1.11
N ASN A 126 14.15 14.86 -1.87
CA ASN A 126 13.84 14.58 -3.27
C ASN A 126 12.52 13.82 -3.41
N ALA A 127 12.27 12.82 -2.57
CA ALA A 127 11.00 12.09 -2.53
C ALA A 127 9.82 13.02 -2.17
N GLU A 128 9.97 13.84 -1.11
CA GLU A 128 8.97 14.83 -0.69
C GLU A 128 8.64 15.81 -1.83
N ASN A 129 9.65 16.38 -2.48
CA ASN A 129 9.48 17.32 -3.58
C ASN A 129 8.76 16.66 -4.76
N THR A 130 9.17 15.45 -5.15
CA THR A 130 8.55 14.71 -6.26
C THR A 130 7.08 14.43 -5.98
N LEU A 131 6.76 13.91 -4.79
CA LEU A 131 5.38 13.60 -4.42
C LEU A 131 4.51 14.85 -4.38
N ASN A 132 4.99 15.94 -3.77
CA ASN A 132 4.24 17.18 -3.70
C ASN A 132 4.04 17.81 -5.10
N GLU A 133 5.04 17.77 -5.98
CA GLU A 133 4.90 18.27 -7.34
C GLU A 133 3.86 17.47 -8.14
N LEU A 134 3.89 16.13 -8.06
CA LEU A 134 2.88 15.29 -8.71
C LEU A 134 1.47 15.64 -8.25
N LEU A 135 1.27 15.83 -6.93
CA LEU A 135 -0.02 16.21 -6.37
C LEU A 135 -0.48 17.60 -6.87
N GLN A 136 0.43 18.58 -6.95
CA GLN A 136 0.14 19.92 -7.47
C GLN A 136 -0.27 19.88 -8.94
N GLN A 137 0.32 18.98 -9.74
CA GLN A 137 -0.04 18.76 -11.13
C GLN A 137 -1.31 17.92 -11.30
N GLY A 138 -1.99 17.55 -10.21
CA GLY A 138 -3.21 16.74 -10.23
C GLY A 138 -2.99 15.25 -10.56
N VAL A 139 -1.73 14.81 -10.60
CA VAL A 139 -1.35 13.42 -10.87
C VAL A 139 -1.52 12.57 -9.61
N ILE A 140 -1.92 11.32 -9.75
CA ILE A 140 -2.03 10.34 -8.67
C ILE A 140 -0.72 9.56 -8.57
N PRO A 141 0.11 9.76 -7.51
CA PRO A 141 1.29 8.94 -7.30
C PRO A 141 0.89 7.50 -6.93
N VAL A 142 1.44 6.52 -7.64
CA VAL A 142 1.40 5.10 -7.28
C VAL A 142 2.79 4.74 -6.77
N VAL A 143 2.89 4.62 -5.47
CA VAL A 143 4.14 4.34 -4.76
C VAL A 143 4.28 2.86 -4.52
N ASN A 144 5.46 2.33 -4.74
CA ASN A 144 5.87 1.00 -4.28
C ASN A 144 7.32 1.04 -3.84
N GLU A 145 7.73 -0.02 -3.16
CA GLU A 145 9.14 -0.23 -2.92
C GLU A 145 9.90 -0.53 -4.22
N ASN A 146 11.17 -0.12 -4.24
CA ASN A 146 12.09 -0.54 -5.29
C ASN A 146 12.71 -1.90 -4.95
N ASP A 147 11.90 -2.93 -5.02
CA ASP A 147 12.31 -4.33 -4.77
C ASP A 147 13.53 -4.78 -5.58
N THR A 148 13.87 -4.09 -6.67
CA THR A 148 15.00 -4.48 -7.53
C THR A 148 16.35 -4.18 -6.90
N VAL A 149 16.42 -3.23 -5.98
CA VAL A 149 17.66 -2.79 -5.30
C VAL A 149 17.57 -2.91 -3.79
N ALA A 150 16.36 -3.04 -3.24
CA ALA A 150 16.15 -3.28 -1.83
C ALA A 150 16.41 -4.76 -1.51
N THR A 151 17.21 -5.03 -0.49
CA THR A 151 17.52 -6.38 -0.03
C THR A 151 16.86 -6.71 1.31
N GLU A 152 16.68 -5.71 2.17
CA GLU A 152 16.19 -5.89 3.54
C GLU A 152 14.67 -6.12 3.59
N GLU A 153 13.91 -5.56 2.67
CA GLU A 153 12.44 -5.56 2.65
C GLU A 153 11.84 -6.69 1.82
N ILE A 154 12.58 -7.24 0.86
CA ILE A 154 12.25 -8.54 0.27
C ILE A 154 12.21 -9.63 1.37
N GLU A 155 12.90 -9.42 2.48
CA GLU A 155 12.83 -10.29 3.65
C GLU A 155 11.69 -9.91 4.60
N PHE A 156 11.33 -8.62 4.71
CA PHE A 156 10.33 -8.10 5.65
C PHE A 156 9.01 -7.65 5.01
N GLY A 157 9.00 -7.39 3.70
CA GLY A 157 7.82 -7.29 2.82
C GLY A 157 6.70 -6.33 3.22
N ASP A 158 6.98 -5.22 3.93
CA ASP A 158 5.94 -4.44 4.56
C ASP A 158 5.74 -3.04 3.95
N ASN A 159 4.82 -2.98 2.97
CA ASN A 159 4.34 -1.70 2.47
C ASN A 159 3.48 -0.90 3.48
N ASP A 160 3.17 -1.45 4.67
CA ASP A 160 2.51 -0.69 5.73
C ASP A 160 3.46 0.37 6.27
N THR A 161 4.71 -0.02 6.59
CA THR A 161 5.77 0.91 6.96
C THR A 161 6.04 1.93 5.85
N MET A 162 6.16 1.50 4.58
CA MET A 162 6.33 2.41 3.45
C MET A 162 5.18 3.42 3.35
N SER A 163 3.94 2.99 3.58
CA SER A 163 2.78 3.88 3.55
C SER A 163 2.79 4.93 4.68
N ALA A 164 3.26 4.54 5.87
CA ALA A 164 3.44 5.47 7.00
C ALA A 164 4.53 6.51 6.69
N ILE A 165 5.63 6.08 6.05
CA ILE A 165 6.69 6.96 5.56
C ILE A 165 6.14 7.98 4.58
N VAL A 166 5.45 7.52 3.55
CA VAL A 166 4.83 8.38 2.54
C VAL A 166 3.87 9.37 3.18
N ALA A 167 3.01 8.90 4.09
CA ALA A 167 2.09 9.77 4.82
C ALA A 167 2.81 10.86 5.61
N HIS A 168 3.93 10.52 6.26
CA HIS A 168 4.75 11.49 6.98
C HIS A 168 5.43 12.49 6.04
N LEU A 169 6.02 12.04 4.93
CA LEU A 169 6.70 12.89 3.95
C LEU A 169 5.80 13.99 3.40
N ILE A 170 4.57 13.62 3.04
CA ILE A 170 3.62 14.56 2.43
C ILE A 170 2.71 15.26 3.45
N LYS A 171 2.89 15.00 4.73
CA LYS A 171 2.01 15.49 5.82
C LYS A 171 0.55 15.15 5.57
N ALA A 172 0.27 13.88 5.31
CA ALA A 172 -1.09 13.40 5.06
C ALA A 172 -2.00 13.61 6.29
N ASP A 173 -3.26 13.91 6.02
CA ASP A 173 -4.30 14.03 7.05
C ASP A 173 -4.87 12.66 7.45
N LEU A 174 -4.72 11.66 6.57
CA LEU A 174 -5.30 10.33 6.74
C LEU A 174 -4.46 9.28 6.02
N LEU A 175 -4.17 8.20 6.72
CA LEU A 175 -3.64 6.96 6.17
C LEU A 175 -4.71 5.87 6.32
N ILE A 176 -5.06 5.19 5.23
CA ILE A 176 -5.99 4.07 5.21
C ILE A 176 -5.23 2.83 4.76
N LEU A 177 -5.22 1.80 5.60
CA LEU A 177 -4.65 0.49 5.30
C LEU A 177 -5.78 -0.44 4.86
N LEU A 178 -5.74 -0.86 3.58
CA LEU A 178 -6.65 -1.86 3.03
C LEU A 178 -5.96 -3.23 3.13
N THR A 179 -6.48 -4.05 4.01
CA THR A 179 -5.93 -5.37 4.36
C THR A 179 -7.03 -6.43 4.31
N ASP A 180 -6.67 -7.68 4.47
CA ASP A 180 -7.58 -8.84 4.48
C ASP A 180 -8.31 -9.04 5.81
N ILE A 181 -7.94 -8.27 6.86
CA ILE A 181 -8.68 -8.19 8.11
C ILE A 181 -9.41 -6.85 8.24
N ASP A 182 -10.56 -6.87 8.92
CA ASP A 182 -11.50 -5.74 8.96
C ASP A 182 -11.18 -4.69 10.05
N GLY A 183 -10.01 -4.77 10.68
CA GLY A 183 -9.55 -3.80 11.66
C GLY A 183 -8.42 -4.27 12.56
N PHE A 184 -8.08 -3.45 13.55
CA PHE A 184 -7.07 -3.77 14.55
C PHE A 184 -7.68 -4.60 15.69
N TYR A 185 -7.00 -5.67 16.11
CA TYR A 185 -7.46 -6.62 17.10
C TYR A 185 -6.52 -6.68 18.30
N THR A 186 -7.05 -7.16 19.44
CA THR A 186 -6.26 -7.37 20.65
C THR A 186 -5.28 -8.54 20.54
N ASP A 187 -5.47 -9.43 19.57
CA ASP A 187 -4.59 -10.55 19.20
C ASP A 187 -4.93 -10.99 17.77
N ASP A 188 -4.19 -11.93 17.21
CA ASP A 188 -4.44 -12.49 15.86
C ASP A 188 -5.82 -13.20 15.82
N PRO A 189 -6.82 -12.67 15.09
CA PRO A 189 -8.16 -13.24 15.06
C PRO A 189 -8.23 -14.60 14.36
N HIS A 190 -7.22 -14.96 13.54
CA HIS A 190 -7.15 -16.26 12.87
C HIS A 190 -6.66 -17.36 13.82
N LYS A 191 -5.91 -17.00 14.86
CA LYS A 191 -5.33 -17.93 15.82
C LYS A 191 -6.05 -17.92 17.17
N ASN A 192 -6.61 -16.77 17.56
CA ASN A 192 -7.29 -16.59 18.83
C ASN A 192 -8.75 -16.16 18.62
N PRO A 193 -9.72 -17.07 18.81
CA PRO A 193 -11.15 -16.76 18.70
C PRO A 193 -11.67 -15.71 19.71
N GLU A 194 -10.92 -15.47 20.80
CA GLU A 194 -11.24 -14.45 21.81
C GLU A 194 -10.68 -13.06 21.46
N ALA A 195 -9.97 -12.93 20.34
CA ALA A 195 -9.47 -11.66 19.87
C ALA A 195 -10.61 -10.68 19.59
N LYS A 196 -10.52 -9.48 20.16
CA LYS A 196 -11.56 -8.45 20.04
C LYS A 196 -11.09 -7.35 19.11
N LYS A 197 -11.95 -6.96 18.18
CA LYS A 197 -11.73 -5.83 17.32
C LYS A 197 -11.77 -4.53 18.11
N LEU A 198 -10.76 -3.70 17.93
CA LEU A 198 -10.70 -2.34 18.49
C LEU A 198 -11.30 -1.36 17.49
N THR A 199 -12.36 -0.68 17.89
CA THR A 199 -13.05 0.29 17.03
C THR A 199 -12.38 1.65 17.01
N LEU A 200 -11.65 1.99 18.08
CA LEU A 200 -10.94 3.23 18.25
C LEU A 200 -9.71 3.02 19.15
N VAL A 201 -8.58 3.53 18.71
CA VAL A 201 -7.36 3.66 19.50
C VAL A 201 -6.99 5.15 19.55
N GLU A 202 -7.18 5.79 20.71
CA GLU A 202 -6.89 7.23 20.87
C GLU A 202 -5.40 7.48 21.11
N THR A 203 -4.71 6.54 21.74
CA THR A 203 -3.29 6.65 22.09
C THR A 203 -2.57 5.32 21.86
N ILE A 204 -1.39 5.39 21.29
CA ILE A 204 -0.53 4.21 21.11
C ILE A 204 0.39 4.12 22.32
N ASP A 205 0.06 3.24 23.23
CA ASP A 205 0.88 2.91 24.41
C ASP A 205 1.70 1.62 24.18
N ASP A 206 2.47 1.21 25.18
CA ASP A 206 3.31 0.01 25.07
C ASP A 206 2.45 -1.28 25.02
N THR A 207 1.24 -1.25 25.57
CA THR A 207 0.29 -2.37 25.46
C THR A 207 -0.15 -2.54 24.01
N MET A 208 -0.47 -1.46 23.33
CA MET A 208 -0.84 -1.46 21.91
C MET A 208 0.33 -1.92 21.02
N LYS A 209 1.54 -1.46 21.28
CA LYS A 209 2.75 -1.92 20.56
C LYS A 209 2.98 -3.43 20.72
N ASN A 210 2.70 -3.98 21.90
CA ASN A 210 2.84 -5.41 22.18
C ASN A 210 1.72 -6.26 21.54
N MET A 211 0.59 -5.66 21.18
CA MET A 211 -0.49 -6.34 20.44
C MET A 211 -0.18 -6.45 18.94
N ALA A 212 0.63 -5.54 18.40
CA ALA A 212 1.10 -5.61 17.03
C ALA A 212 2.14 -6.73 16.92
N LYS A 213 1.73 -7.87 16.38
CA LYS A 213 2.57 -9.05 16.14
C LYS A 213 2.79 -9.21 14.64
N ASP A 214 3.97 -9.71 14.29
CA ASP A 214 4.27 -10.04 12.91
C ASP A 214 3.34 -11.15 12.41
N ALA A 215 2.53 -10.87 11.42
CA ALA A 215 1.71 -11.85 10.73
C ALA A 215 2.37 -12.21 9.39
N VAL A 216 2.64 -13.50 9.19
CA VAL A 216 3.14 -14.00 7.90
C VAL A 216 1.95 -14.40 7.06
N THR A 217 1.66 -13.65 6.01
CA THR A 217 0.67 -14.04 4.99
C THR A 217 1.33 -14.82 3.86
N ASN A 218 0.52 -15.51 3.05
CA ASN A 218 1.03 -16.28 1.91
C ASN A 218 1.65 -15.39 0.81
N TYR A 219 1.41 -14.08 0.80
CA TYR A 219 1.83 -13.14 -0.24
C TYR A 219 2.51 -11.88 0.29
N GLY A 220 2.61 -11.70 1.60
CA GLY A 220 3.25 -10.57 2.26
C GLY A 220 3.52 -10.86 3.73
N THR A 221 4.31 -10.01 4.35
CA THR A 221 4.60 -10.01 5.78
C THR A 221 3.90 -8.82 6.41
N GLY A 222 2.63 -8.83 6.54
CA GLY A 222 1.90 -7.72 7.13
C GLY A 222 0.59 -8.18 7.75
#